data_6e1e000c79407f7ee6d75e6b20eba393
#
_entry.id   6e1e000c79407f7ee6d75e6b20eba393
#
_cell.length_a   1.000
_cell.length_b   1.000
_cell.length_c   1.000
_cell.angle_alpha   90.00
_cell.angle_beta   90.00
_cell.angle_gamma   90.00
#
_symmetry.space_group_name_H-M   'P 1'
#
loop_
_entity.id
_entity.type
_entity.pdbx_description
1 polymer ?
#
loop_
_entity_poly.entity_id
_entity_poly.type
_entity_poly.pdbx_seq_one_letter_code
_entity_poly.pdbx_strand_id
1 'polypeptide(L)'
;LVVADGVWSPLRQQLLQDGPPAYSGHLAYRTLVSQAQLPLHLRTQDATVWMGALAHVVVYPVRGGDFLNVVCLVEAQAGDVDAEAIKSWTAQKTPAQTQQDLHTALRDACPPLRALIDACHDLGPWHLWPLCARPPMQGAFQQAQGRVALLGDAAHPMLPYLAQGAGMAIEDAAELGAQLTQCTSAQVPQRLAAYAQARWQRNARVQARAMRNGRIFHATGPLRWGRDLGLRLAGARLMDTPWLYGDNC
;
A
#
# COMPACT_ATOMS: atom_id res chain seq x y z
N LEU A 1 -10.00 -7.38 23.96
CA LEU A 1 -10.15 -7.82 22.56
C LEU A 1 -9.15 -7.04 21.70
N VAL A 2 -8.39 -7.75 20.85
CA VAL A 2 -7.56 -7.16 19.82
C VAL A 2 -8.21 -7.49 18.47
N VAL A 3 -8.44 -6.45 17.66
CA VAL A 3 -9.09 -6.51 16.37
C VAL A 3 -8.03 -6.30 15.29
N ALA A 4 -7.72 -7.33 14.51
CA ALA A 4 -6.72 -7.35 13.45
C ALA A 4 -7.29 -8.06 12.20
N ASP A 5 -8.55 -7.80 11.88
CA ASP A 5 -9.36 -8.44 10.85
C ASP A 5 -9.35 -7.71 9.51
N GLY A 6 -8.37 -6.79 9.34
CA GLY A 6 -8.04 -6.19 8.06
C GLY A 6 -8.91 -4.98 7.68
N VAL A 7 -8.75 -4.55 6.42
CA VAL A 7 -9.35 -3.30 5.90
C VAL A 7 -10.88 -3.28 5.99
N TRP A 8 -11.53 -4.43 5.85
CA TRP A 8 -13.00 -4.58 5.88
C TRP A 8 -13.56 -4.86 7.28
N SER A 9 -12.76 -4.69 8.34
CA SER A 9 -13.10 -4.98 9.73
C SER A 9 -14.56 -4.64 10.10
N PRO A 10 -15.43 -5.63 10.31
CA PRO A 10 -16.78 -5.39 10.80
C PRO A 10 -16.77 -4.94 12.26
N LEU A 11 -15.78 -5.40 13.05
CA LEU A 11 -15.63 -4.98 14.44
C LEU A 11 -15.27 -3.50 14.57
N ARG A 12 -14.42 -2.98 13.67
CA ARG A 12 -14.17 -1.54 13.58
C ARG A 12 -15.46 -0.77 13.31
N GLN A 13 -16.23 -1.21 12.32
CA GLN A 13 -17.49 -0.52 11.96
C GLN A 13 -18.47 -0.48 13.12
N GLN A 14 -18.53 -1.55 13.91
CA GLN A 14 -19.36 -1.59 15.12
C GLN A 14 -18.83 -0.66 16.22
N LEU A 15 -17.51 -0.61 16.41
CA LEU A 15 -16.87 0.19 17.46
C LEU A 15 -16.91 1.68 17.15
N LEU A 16 -16.54 2.06 15.93
CA LEU A 16 -16.31 3.47 15.55
C LEU A 16 -17.47 4.08 14.77
N GLN A 17 -18.37 3.27 14.22
CA GLN A 17 -19.51 3.69 13.37
C GLN A 17 -19.07 4.61 12.21
N ASP A 18 -17.85 4.41 11.69
CA ASP A 18 -17.22 5.24 10.66
C ASP A 18 -17.44 4.73 9.22
N GLY A 19 -18.34 3.77 9.06
CA GLY A 19 -18.72 3.21 7.76
C GLY A 19 -17.65 2.29 7.15
N PRO A 20 -17.82 1.85 5.90
CA PRO A 20 -16.86 1.03 5.18
C PRO A 20 -15.65 1.85 4.72
N PRO A 21 -14.51 1.17 4.38
CA PRO A 21 -13.41 1.84 3.71
C PRO A 21 -13.85 2.33 2.32
N ALA A 22 -13.27 3.43 1.87
CA ALA A 22 -13.56 4.00 0.57
C ALA A 22 -12.65 3.41 -0.51
N TYR A 23 -13.20 3.08 -1.67
CA TYR A 23 -12.43 2.77 -2.86
C TYR A 23 -11.65 4.01 -3.32
N SER A 24 -10.36 3.84 -3.58
CA SER A 24 -9.47 4.96 -3.92
C SER A 24 -9.51 5.38 -5.39
N GLY A 25 -10.20 4.62 -6.24
CA GLY A 25 -10.11 4.79 -7.69
C GLY A 25 -8.87 4.15 -8.31
N HIS A 26 -8.09 3.38 -7.54
CA HIS A 26 -6.87 2.75 -8.03
C HIS A 26 -6.97 1.22 -7.99
N LEU A 27 -6.37 0.59 -9.00
CA LEU A 27 -6.21 -0.86 -9.12
C LEU A 27 -4.74 -1.22 -8.98
N ALA A 28 -4.46 -2.30 -8.25
CA ALA A 28 -3.14 -2.89 -8.15
C ALA A 28 -3.13 -4.23 -8.89
N TYR A 29 -2.35 -4.32 -9.95
CA TYR A 29 -2.02 -5.57 -10.64
C TYR A 29 -0.67 -6.06 -10.12
N ARG A 30 -0.62 -7.29 -9.66
CA ARG A 30 0.59 -7.87 -9.11
C ARG A 30 0.88 -9.23 -9.72
N THR A 31 2.13 -9.46 -10.08
CA THR A 31 2.64 -10.77 -10.44
C THR A 31 3.97 -11.05 -9.76
N LEU A 32 4.29 -12.33 -9.63
CA LEU A 32 5.56 -12.83 -9.11
C LEU A 32 6.14 -13.79 -10.14
N VAL A 33 7.28 -13.44 -10.71
CA VAL A 33 7.94 -14.23 -11.77
C VAL A 33 9.33 -14.67 -11.35
N SER A 34 9.74 -15.86 -11.78
CA SER A 34 11.12 -16.32 -11.57
C SER A 34 12.08 -15.51 -12.46
N GLN A 35 13.11 -14.91 -11.85
CA GLN A 35 14.11 -14.17 -12.61
C GLN A 35 14.91 -15.07 -13.58
N ALA A 36 15.01 -16.36 -13.30
CA ALA A 36 15.65 -17.32 -14.20
C ALA A 36 14.94 -17.43 -15.56
N GLN A 37 13.64 -17.19 -15.60
CA GLN A 37 12.82 -17.23 -16.82
C GLN A 37 12.81 -15.90 -17.59
N LEU A 38 13.20 -14.79 -16.96
CA LEU A 38 13.30 -13.50 -17.61
C LEU A 38 14.57 -13.42 -18.49
N PRO A 39 14.51 -12.67 -19.60
CA PRO A 39 15.71 -12.25 -20.33
C PRO A 39 16.73 -11.56 -19.41
N LEU A 40 18.03 -11.77 -19.63
CA LEU A 40 19.07 -11.24 -18.73
C LEU A 40 18.98 -9.73 -18.50
N HIS A 41 18.66 -8.96 -19.53
CA HIS A 41 18.57 -7.50 -19.45
C HIS A 41 17.34 -6.98 -18.68
N LEU A 42 16.39 -7.86 -18.33
CA LEU A 42 15.21 -7.53 -17.51
C LEU A 42 15.34 -7.99 -16.06
N ARG A 43 16.41 -8.73 -15.72
CA ARG A 43 16.69 -9.15 -14.35
C ARG A 43 17.29 -7.99 -13.55
N THR A 44 16.94 -7.92 -12.28
CA THR A 44 17.47 -6.88 -11.39
C THR A 44 17.56 -7.37 -9.95
N GLN A 45 18.52 -6.85 -9.21
CA GLN A 45 18.61 -6.99 -7.75
C GLN A 45 18.21 -5.70 -7.03
N ASP A 46 17.83 -4.68 -7.78
CA ASP A 46 17.45 -3.38 -7.25
C ASP A 46 15.92 -3.22 -7.18
N ALA A 47 15.45 -2.46 -6.19
CA ALA A 47 14.09 -1.96 -6.16
C ALA A 47 13.98 -0.73 -7.06
N THR A 48 13.07 -0.79 -8.03
CA THR A 48 12.89 0.28 -9.02
C THR A 48 11.43 0.74 -9.05
N VAL A 49 11.24 2.06 -9.15
CA VAL A 49 9.92 2.69 -9.30
C VAL A 49 9.89 3.49 -10.60
N TRP A 50 8.97 3.14 -11.50
CA TRP A 50 8.66 3.93 -12.69
C TRP A 50 7.38 4.73 -12.46
N MET A 51 7.47 6.03 -12.53
CA MET A 51 6.33 6.93 -12.33
C MET A 51 5.86 7.51 -13.67
N GLY A 52 4.61 7.23 -14.01
CA GLY A 52 3.95 7.71 -15.22
C GLY A 52 2.87 8.76 -14.95
N ALA A 53 2.03 9.03 -15.94
CA ALA A 53 0.75 9.70 -15.78
C ALA A 53 -0.30 8.65 -15.41
N LEU A 54 -1.06 8.86 -14.33
CA LEU A 54 -2.14 7.98 -13.87
C LEU A 54 -1.72 6.54 -13.54
N ALA A 55 -0.41 6.25 -13.56
CA ALA A 55 0.11 4.93 -13.26
C ALA A 55 1.55 4.99 -12.74
N HIS A 56 1.92 4.01 -11.92
CA HIS A 56 3.32 3.73 -11.61
C HIS A 56 3.53 2.22 -11.44
N VAL A 57 4.77 1.79 -11.62
CA VAL A 57 5.17 0.40 -11.46
C VAL A 57 6.31 0.32 -10.46
N VAL A 58 6.17 -0.59 -9.50
CA VAL A 58 7.20 -0.92 -8.51
C VAL A 58 7.66 -2.35 -8.76
N VAL A 59 8.96 -2.52 -8.86
CA VAL A 59 9.58 -3.82 -9.08
C VAL A 59 10.68 -4.01 -8.05
N TYR A 60 10.74 -5.18 -7.42
CA TYR A 60 11.78 -5.51 -6.48
C TYR A 60 12.01 -7.02 -6.36
N PRO A 61 13.26 -7.44 -6.11
CA PRO A 61 13.58 -8.84 -5.91
C PRO A 61 13.06 -9.35 -4.57
N VAL A 62 12.68 -10.62 -4.54
CA VAL A 62 12.25 -11.33 -3.33
C VAL A 62 12.82 -12.75 -3.33
N ARG A 63 12.71 -13.44 -2.19
CA ARG A 63 13.25 -14.80 -2.00
C ARG A 63 14.73 -14.90 -2.36
N GLY A 64 15.54 -14.01 -1.76
CA GLY A 64 16.97 -13.99 -2.01
C GLY A 64 17.40 -13.52 -3.41
N GLY A 65 16.47 -12.93 -4.18
CA GLY A 65 16.72 -12.48 -5.55
C GLY A 65 16.27 -13.44 -6.64
N ASP A 66 15.75 -14.62 -6.30
CA ASP A 66 15.31 -15.62 -7.28
C ASP A 66 14.03 -15.20 -8.03
N PHE A 67 13.20 -14.41 -7.37
CA PHE A 67 11.93 -13.94 -7.92
C PHE A 67 11.88 -12.42 -8.00
N LEU A 68 11.17 -11.93 -8.99
CA LEU A 68 10.84 -10.52 -9.16
C LEU A 68 9.36 -10.31 -8.86
N ASN A 69 9.06 -9.45 -7.88
CA ASN A 69 7.71 -8.98 -7.62
C ASN A 69 7.47 -7.72 -8.43
N VAL A 70 6.43 -7.74 -9.24
CA VAL A 70 6.04 -6.62 -10.12
C VAL A 70 4.65 -6.16 -9.71
N VAL A 71 4.53 -4.88 -9.36
CA VAL A 71 3.26 -4.26 -8.93
C VAL A 71 2.99 -3.04 -9.80
N CYS A 72 1.93 -3.11 -10.60
CA CYS A 72 1.45 -2.00 -11.41
C CYS A 72 0.24 -1.39 -10.70
N LEU A 73 0.34 -0.11 -10.34
CA LEU A 73 -0.75 0.65 -9.75
C LEU A 73 -1.26 1.63 -10.80
N VAL A 74 -2.54 1.51 -11.14
CA VAL A 74 -3.16 2.29 -12.20
C VAL A 74 -4.45 2.95 -11.70
N GLU A 75 -4.76 4.13 -12.23
CA GLU A 75 -6.08 4.73 -12.01
C GLU A 75 -7.12 3.95 -12.81
N ALA A 76 -8.18 3.54 -12.12
CA ALA A 76 -9.29 2.81 -12.72
C ALA A 76 -10.14 3.76 -13.58
N GLN A 77 -10.68 3.21 -14.66
CA GLN A 77 -11.72 3.89 -15.44
C GLN A 77 -13.11 3.51 -14.94
N ALA A 78 -14.11 4.30 -15.32
CA ALA A 78 -15.48 3.99 -14.97
C ALA A 78 -15.91 2.63 -15.53
N GLY A 79 -16.38 1.74 -14.66
CA GLY A 79 -16.81 0.40 -15.03
C GLY A 79 -15.72 -0.70 -14.94
N ASP A 80 -14.48 -0.35 -14.60
CA ASP A 80 -13.41 -1.34 -14.46
C ASP A 80 -13.65 -2.39 -13.38
N VAL A 81 -14.30 -1.99 -12.30
CA VAL A 81 -14.62 -2.87 -11.16
C VAL A 81 -15.98 -2.49 -10.60
N ASP A 82 -16.83 -3.47 -10.38
CA ASP A 82 -18.10 -3.27 -9.75
C ASP A 82 -17.99 -3.16 -8.20
N ALA A 83 -19.04 -2.66 -7.56
CA ALA A 83 -19.04 -2.43 -6.12
C ALA A 83 -18.92 -3.72 -5.30
N GLU A 84 -19.40 -4.85 -5.81
CA GLU A 84 -19.31 -6.14 -5.13
C GLU A 84 -17.90 -6.72 -5.22
N ALA A 85 -17.27 -6.64 -6.38
CA ALA A 85 -15.89 -7.06 -6.59
C ALA A 85 -14.90 -6.23 -5.74
N ILE A 86 -15.20 -4.94 -5.49
CA ILE A 86 -14.42 -4.11 -4.56
C ILE A 86 -14.48 -4.68 -3.15
N LYS A 87 -15.68 -5.05 -2.66
CA LYS A 87 -15.89 -5.54 -1.28
C LYS A 87 -15.32 -6.94 -1.06
N SER A 88 -15.43 -7.81 -2.03
CA SER A 88 -15.08 -9.23 -1.91
C SER A 88 -13.62 -9.54 -2.23
N TRP A 89 -12.83 -8.58 -2.71
CA TRP A 89 -11.49 -8.80 -3.25
C TRP A 89 -11.45 -9.85 -4.37
N THR A 90 -12.58 -10.07 -5.02
CA THR A 90 -12.76 -11.07 -6.08
C THR A 90 -12.72 -10.46 -7.47
N ALA A 91 -12.25 -9.22 -7.59
CA ALA A 91 -12.06 -8.63 -8.91
C ALA A 91 -11.13 -9.52 -9.73
N GLN A 92 -11.70 -10.13 -10.76
CA GLN A 92 -10.96 -10.98 -11.68
C GLN A 92 -11.09 -10.43 -13.08
N LYS A 93 -9.98 -10.37 -13.78
CA LYS A 93 -9.93 -10.08 -15.20
C LYS A 93 -9.28 -11.27 -15.91
N THR A 94 -9.70 -11.53 -17.12
CA THR A 94 -9.01 -12.52 -17.97
C THR A 94 -7.58 -12.05 -18.25
N PRO A 95 -6.65 -12.96 -18.57
CA PRO A 95 -5.30 -12.56 -18.98
C PRO A 95 -5.29 -11.52 -20.10
N ALA A 96 -6.15 -11.68 -21.12
CA ALA A 96 -6.26 -10.72 -22.22
C ALA A 96 -6.75 -9.33 -21.76
N GLN A 97 -7.73 -9.27 -20.84
CA GLN A 97 -8.19 -8.01 -20.26
C GLN A 97 -7.10 -7.34 -19.44
N THR A 98 -6.39 -8.10 -18.60
CA THR A 98 -5.27 -7.60 -17.80
C THR A 98 -4.16 -7.02 -18.68
N GLN A 99 -3.80 -7.72 -19.77
CA GLN A 99 -2.83 -7.25 -20.74
C GLN A 99 -3.27 -5.95 -21.40
N GLN A 100 -4.51 -5.89 -21.85
CA GLN A 100 -5.09 -4.69 -22.47
C GLN A 100 -5.06 -3.49 -21.51
N ASP A 101 -5.44 -3.68 -20.25
CA ASP A 101 -5.42 -2.64 -19.24
C ASP A 101 -4.01 -2.10 -18.99
N LEU A 102 -3.05 -3.02 -18.78
CA LEU A 102 -1.66 -2.65 -18.53
C LEU A 102 -1.02 -1.98 -19.75
N HIS A 103 -1.26 -2.45 -20.97
CA HIS A 103 -0.79 -1.78 -22.19
C HIS A 103 -1.39 -0.38 -22.34
N THR A 104 -2.67 -0.22 -22.02
CA THR A 104 -3.34 1.08 -22.08
C THR A 104 -2.77 2.04 -21.04
N ALA A 105 -2.64 1.60 -19.80
CA ALA A 105 -2.13 2.42 -18.70
C ALA A 105 -0.64 2.80 -18.86
N LEU A 106 0.15 1.91 -19.48
CA LEU A 106 1.60 2.06 -19.64
C LEU A 106 2.02 2.37 -21.10
N ARG A 107 1.10 2.81 -21.94
CA ARG A 107 1.38 3.09 -23.36
C ARG A 107 2.54 4.07 -23.59
N ASP A 108 2.69 5.06 -22.68
CA ASP A 108 3.74 6.08 -22.75
C ASP A 108 4.98 5.72 -21.92
N ALA A 109 5.05 4.47 -21.41
CA ALA A 109 6.18 4.01 -20.63
C ALA A 109 7.41 3.76 -21.52
N CYS A 110 8.60 3.82 -20.88
CA CYS A 110 9.84 3.52 -21.60
C CYS A 110 9.88 2.07 -22.12
N PRO A 111 10.62 1.81 -23.23
CA PRO A 111 10.69 0.47 -23.80
C PRO A 111 11.10 -0.65 -22.83
N PRO A 112 12.09 -0.45 -21.92
CA PRO A 112 12.46 -1.49 -20.96
C PRO A 112 11.30 -1.90 -20.03
N LEU A 113 10.49 -0.93 -19.54
CA LEU A 113 9.36 -1.25 -18.70
C LEU A 113 8.28 -2.03 -19.46
N ARG A 114 7.96 -1.61 -20.68
CA ARG A 114 6.99 -2.34 -21.53
C ARG A 114 7.44 -3.77 -21.79
N ALA A 115 8.70 -3.96 -22.15
CA ALA A 115 9.27 -5.29 -22.37
C ALA A 115 9.21 -6.18 -21.12
N LEU A 116 9.41 -5.60 -19.93
CA LEU A 116 9.27 -6.31 -18.65
C LEU A 116 7.81 -6.77 -18.42
N ILE A 117 6.84 -5.87 -18.64
CA ILE A 117 5.42 -6.20 -18.45
C ILE A 117 4.99 -7.31 -19.42
N ASP A 118 5.40 -7.23 -20.67
CA ASP A 118 5.10 -8.26 -21.69
C ASP A 118 5.70 -9.61 -21.28
N ALA A 119 6.98 -9.65 -20.88
CA ALA A 119 7.62 -10.86 -20.41
C ALA A 119 6.94 -11.45 -19.15
N CYS A 120 6.49 -10.61 -18.24
CA CYS A 120 5.77 -11.05 -17.05
C CYS A 120 4.39 -11.63 -17.36
N HIS A 121 3.74 -11.15 -18.42
CA HIS A 121 2.44 -11.66 -18.83
C HIS A 121 2.49 -13.14 -19.23
N ASP A 122 3.55 -13.55 -19.90
CA ASP A 122 3.75 -14.92 -20.37
C ASP A 122 4.25 -15.88 -19.26
N LEU A 123 4.78 -15.34 -18.16
CA LEU A 123 5.47 -16.10 -17.13
C LEU A 123 4.66 -16.38 -15.88
N GLY A 124 3.57 -15.67 -15.66
CA GLY A 124 2.80 -15.88 -14.42
C GLY A 124 1.43 -15.21 -14.40
N PRO A 125 0.57 -15.64 -13.46
CA PRO A 125 -0.75 -15.03 -13.30
C PRO A 125 -0.60 -13.63 -12.71
N TRP A 126 -1.44 -12.72 -13.19
CA TRP A 126 -1.65 -11.43 -12.57
C TRP A 126 -2.82 -11.51 -11.59
N HIS A 127 -2.60 -10.94 -10.42
CA HIS A 127 -3.63 -10.76 -9.40
C HIS A 127 -4.05 -9.30 -9.37
N LEU A 128 -5.35 -9.07 -9.27
CA LEU A 128 -5.95 -7.74 -9.25
C LEU A 128 -6.54 -7.43 -7.88
N TRP A 129 -6.21 -6.27 -7.34
CA TRP A 129 -6.81 -5.74 -6.12
C TRP A 129 -7.30 -4.32 -6.30
N PRO A 130 -8.59 -4.06 -6.08
CA PRO A 130 -9.09 -2.71 -5.87
C PRO A 130 -8.51 -2.14 -4.58
N LEU A 131 -7.91 -0.96 -4.63
CA LEU A 131 -7.30 -0.35 -3.46
C LEU A 131 -8.34 0.44 -2.66
N CYS A 132 -8.50 0.06 -1.40
CA CYS A 132 -9.38 0.73 -0.46
C CYS A 132 -8.58 1.32 0.69
N ALA A 133 -9.00 2.48 1.17
CA ALA A 133 -8.35 3.17 2.28
C ALA A 133 -9.39 3.90 3.14
N ARG A 134 -8.93 4.38 4.28
CA ARG A 134 -9.67 5.31 5.14
C ARG A 134 -8.90 6.61 5.25
N PRO A 135 -9.55 7.73 5.59
CA PRO A 135 -8.86 8.96 5.94
C PRO A 135 -7.81 8.73 7.04
N PRO A 136 -6.77 9.55 7.12
CA PRO A 136 -5.83 9.51 8.22
C PRO A 136 -6.53 9.59 9.57
N MET A 137 -6.05 8.83 10.55
CA MET A 137 -6.61 8.81 11.90
C MET A 137 -6.66 10.23 12.49
N GLN A 138 -7.72 10.51 13.24
CA GLN A 138 -7.99 11.82 13.85
C GLN A 138 -7.72 11.83 15.35
N GLY A 139 -7.49 10.68 15.96
CA GLY A 139 -7.25 10.58 17.39
C GLY A 139 -7.01 9.15 17.88
N ALA A 140 -6.50 9.05 19.10
CA ALA A 140 -6.23 7.78 19.78
C ALA A 140 -7.49 6.91 19.92
N PHE A 141 -8.69 7.52 19.96
CA PHE A 141 -9.96 6.79 20.04
C PHE A 141 -10.23 5.86 18.86
N GLN A 142 -9.56 6.11 17.71
CA GLN A 142 -9.64 5.23 16.55
C GLN A 142 -8.65 4.06 16.60
N GLN A 143 -7.73 4.06 17.56
CA GLN A 143 -6.79 2.97 17.78
C GLN A 143 -7.23 2.04 18.92
N ALA A 144 -7.83 2.59 20.00
CA ALA A 144 -8.40 1.79 21.08
C ALA A 144 -9.53 2.52 21.80
N GLN A 145 -10.50 1.74 22.32
CA GLN A 145 -11.57 2.20 23.20
C GLN A 145 -11.83 1.17 24.30
N GLY A 146 -11.77 1.59 25.57
CA GLY A 146 -12.02 0.72 26.71
C GLY A 146 -11.16 -0.54 26.69
N ARG A 147 -11.77 -1.69 26.43
CA ARG A 147 -11.11 -3.00 26.39
C ARG A 147 -10.89 -3.55 24.97
N VAL A 148 -11.02 -2.70 23.97
CA VAL A 148 -10.86 -3.07 22.54
C VAL A 148 -9.76 -2.25 21.93
N ALA A 149 -8.78 -2.90 21.29
CA ALA A 149 -7.75 -2.27 20.47
C ALA A 149 -7.86 -2.73 19.03
N LEU A 150 -7.68 -1.79 18.12
CA LEU A 150 -7.52 -2.05 16.68
C LEU A 150 -6.02 -2.08 16.33
N LEU A 151 -5.64 -2.94 15.38
CA LEU A 151 -4.25 -3.13 14.96
C LEU A 151 -4.16 -3.29 13.44
N GLY A 152 -3.11 -2.73 12.85
CA GLY A 152 -2.84 -2.85 11.41
C GLY A 152 -3.97 -2.28 10.55
N ASP A 153 -4.32 -2.97 9.46
CA ASP A 153 -5.32 -2.48 8.52
C ASP A 153 -6.74 -2.37 9.09
N ALA A 154 -7.03 -3.02 10.22
CA ALA A 154 -8.27 -2.76 10.96
C ALA A 154 -8.29 -1.36 11.58
N ALA A 155 -7.13 -0.85 12.00
CA ALA A 155 -6.98 0.48 12.59
C ALA A 155 -6.74 1.57 11.53
N HIS A 156 -5.77 1.34 10.64
CA HIS A 156 -5.23 2.36 9.74
C HIS A 156 -4.94 1.82 8.33
N PRO A 157 -5.94 1.29 7.61
CA PRO A 157 -5.72 0.84 6.24
C PRO A 157 -5.17 1.99 5.40
N MET A 158 -4.15 1.71 4.61
CA MET A 158 -3.46 2.73 3.83
C MET A 158 -3.15 2.27 2.42
N LEU A 159 -3.02 3.23 1.52
CA LEU A 159 -2.59 2.95 0.16
C LEU A 159 -1.11 2.53 0.13
N PRO A 160 -0.69 1.65 -0.79
CA PRO A 160 0.65 1.03 -0.78
C PRO A 160 1.80 1.96 -1.24
N TYR A 161 1.55 3.26 -1.34
CA TYR A 161 2.50 4.25 -1.89
C TYR A 161 3.71 4.59 -1.00
N LEU A 162 3.82 3.95 0.16
CA LEU A 162 4.99 3.99 1.04
C LEU A 162 5.49 2.60 1.41
N ALA A 163 4.79 1.53 1.01
CA ALA A 163 5.06 0.15 1.41
C ALA A 163 5.15 -0.04 2.94
N GLN A 164 4.41 0.74 3.74
CA GLN A 164 4.51 0.80 5.20
C GLN A 164 3.37 0.11 5.96
N GLY A 165 2.33 -0.40 5.28
CA GLY A 165 1.19 -1.00 5.98
C GLY A 165 1.61 -2.11 6.95
N ALA A 166 2.41 -3.07 6.47
CA ALA A 166 2.94 -4.15 7.32
C ALA A 166 3.90 -3.63 8.40
N GLY A 167 4.76 -2.65 8.08
CA GLY A 167 5.66 -2.04 9.06
C GLY A 167 4.91 -1.42 10.22
N MET A 168 3.87 -0.63 9.95
CA MET A 168 3.03 -0.03 10.98
C MET A 168 2.30 -1.08 11.83
N ALA A 169 1.82 -2.16 11.21
CA ALA A 169 1.18 -3.26 11.94
C ALA A 169 2.16 -4.00 12.88
N ILE A 170 3.42 -4.17 12.46
CA ILE A 170 4.47 -4.77 13.29
C ILE A 170 4.82 -3.84 14.46
N GLU A 171 4.98 -2.54 14.22
CA GLU A 171 5.20 -1.56 15.28
C GLU A 171 4.01 -1.50 16.26
N ASP A 172 2.77 -1.59 15.76
CA ASP A 172 1.58 -1.66 16.60
C ASP A 172 1.60 -2.90 17.49
N ALA A 173 1.96 -4.07 16.94
CA ALA A 173 2.02 -5.31 17.69
C ALA A 173 3.10 -5.27 18.80
N ALA A 174 4.26 -4.68 18.48
CA ALA A 174 5.35 -4.51 19.43
C ALA A 174 4.93 -3.60 20.60
N GLU A 175 4.35 -2.43 20.30
CA GLU A 175 3.87 -1.49 21.31
C GLU A 175 2.75 -2.10 22.15
N LEU A 176 1.76 -2.73 21.53
CA LEU A 176 0.67 -3.39 22.23
C LEU A 176 1.20 -4.49 23.16
N GLY A 177 2.14 -5.30 22.71
CA GLY A 177 2.80 -6.31 23.51
C GLY A 177 3.51 -5.72 24.73
N ALA A 178 4.27 -4.63 24.54
CA ALA A 178 4.95 -3.92 25.62
C ALA A 178 3.96 -3.39 26.66
N GLN A 179 2.86 -2.78 26.23
CA GLN A 179 1.83 -2.25 27.13
C GLN A 179 1.10 -3.35 27.91
N LEU A 180 0.92 -4.53 27.34
CA LEU A 180 0.21 -5.63 27.98
C LEU A 180 1.12 -6.55 28.79
N THR A 181 2.44 -6.39 28.74
CA THR A 181 3.38 -7.16 29.57
C THR A 181 3.10 -6.89 31.06
N GLN A 182 2.93 -7.99 31.82
CA GLN A 182 2.58 -7.96 33.27
C GLN A 182 1.32 -7.14 33.60
N CYS A 183 0.40 -6.99 32.64
CA CYS A 183 -0.82 -6.23 32.81
C CYS A 183 -1.90 -7.08 33.52
N THR A 184 -2.46 -6.56 34.60
CA THR A 184 -3.64 -7.17 35.23
C THR A 184 -4.91 -6.82 34.46
N SER A 185 -5.97 -7.64 34.62
CA SER A 185 -7.25 -7.38 33.94
C SER A 185 -7.82 -5.98 34.23
N ALA A 186 -7.65 -5.47 35.45
CA ALA A 186 -8.13 -4.14 35.82
C ALA A 186 -7.41 -3.01 35.06
N GLN A 187 -6.14 -3.22 34.71
CA GLN A 187 -5.29 -2.22 34.05
C GLN A 187 -5.48 -2.18 32.52
N VAL A 188 -6.13 -3.19 31.91
CA VAL A 188 -6.26 -3.30 30.46
C VAL A 188 -6.78 -2.01 29.79
N PRO A 189 -7.84 -1.35 30.26
CA PRO A 189 -8.31 -0.13 29.59
C PRO A 189 -7.26 0.98 29.56
N GLN A 190 -6.55 1.18 30.66
CA GLN A 190 -5.48 2.19 30.77
C GLN A 190 -4.30 1.85 29.84
N ARG A 191 -3.90 0.58 29.77
CA ARG A 191 -2.80 0.12 28.92
C ARG A 191 -3.14 0.24 27.44
N LEU A 192 -4.38 -0.09 27.05
CA LEU A 192 -4.83 0.10 25.67
C LEU A 192 -4.93 1.59 25.29
N ALA A 193 -5.30 2.46 26.22
CA ALA A 193 -5.27 3.90 25.99
C ALA A 193 -3.83 4.42 25.79
N ALA A 194 -2.85 3.91 26.57
CA ALA A 194 -1.43 4.23 26.38
C ALA A 194 -0.92 3.75 25.00
N TYR A 195 -1.22 2.52 24.62
CA TYR A 195 -0.94 2.00 23.27
C TYR A 195 -1.50 2.92 22.18
N ALA A 196 -2.77 3.27 22.29
CA ALA A 196 -3.42 4.13 21.31
C ALA A 196 -2.74 5.50 21.21
N GLN A 197 -2.41 6.09 22.35
CA GLN A 197 -1.74 7.40 22.42
C GLN A 197 -0.32 7.36 21.82
N ALA A 198 0.40 6.27 22.00
CA ALA A 198 1.74 6.10 21.42
C ALA A 198 1.71 5.92 19.89
N ARG A 199 0.65 5.30 19.32
CA ARG A 199 0.65 4.87 17.93
C ARG A 199 -0.10 5.77 16.95
N TRP A 200 -1.25 6.33 17.35
CA TRP A 200 -2.18 6.96 16.39
C TRP A 200 -1.55 8.09 15.56
N GLN A 201 -0.72 8.95 16.15
CA GLN A 201 -0.12 10.08 15.41
C GLN A 201 0.83 9.62 14.31
N ARG A 202 1.67 8.61 14.62
CA ARG A 202 2.59 8.03 13.64
C ARG A 202 1.81 7.34 12.51
N ASN A 203 0.79 6.55 12.84
CA ASN A 203 -0.07 5.89 11.87
C ASN A 203 -0.79 6.91 10.97
N ALA A 204 -1.38 7.95 11.54
CA ALA A 204 -2.03 9.03 10.79
C ALA A 204 -1.06 9.75 9.84
N ARG A 205 0.18 10.02 10.30
CA ARG A 205 1.21 10.65 9.47
C ARG A 205 1.62 9.77 8.28
N VAL A 206 1.75 8.47 8.49
CA VAL A 206 2.06 7.50 7.43
C VAL A 206 0.91 7.41 6.43
N GLN A 207 -0.36 7.31 6.89
CA GLN A 207 -1.53 7.33 6.02
C GLN A 207 -1.58 8.61 5.15
N ALA A 208 -1.42 9.79 5.77
CA ALA A 208 -1.43 11.05 5.05
C ALA A 208 -0.31 11.14 4.01
N ARG A 209 0.88 10.65 4.34
CA ARG A 209 2.02 10.61 3.43
C ARG A 209 1.78 9.63 2.27
N ALA A 210 1.21 8.45 2.54
CA ALA A 210 0.84 7.49 1.50
C ALA A 210 -0.15 8.11 0.50
N MET A 211 -1.20 8.76 0.97
CA MET A 211 -2.17 9.45 0.11
C MET A 211 -1.53 10.55 -0.73
N ARG A 212 -0.62 11.35 -0.12
CA ARG A 212 0.11 12.39 -0.85
C ARG A 212 1.03 11.80 -1.93
N ASN A 213 1.73 10.72 -1.62
CA ASN A 213 2.60 10.04 -2.58
C ASN A 213 1.78 9.52 -3.78
N GLY A 214 0.59 8.96 -3.56
CA GLY A 214 -0.29 8.52 -4.64
C GLY A 214 -0.57 9.64 -5.65
N ARG A 215 -0.91 10.84 -5.16
CA ARG A 215 -1.14 12.02 -6.02
C ARG A 215 0.12 12.45 -6.78
N ILE A 216 1.30 12.34 -6.14
CA ILE A 216 2.58 12.70 -6.78
C ILE A 216 2.97 11.65 -7.83
N PHE A 217 2.84 10.37 -7.51
CA PHE A 217 3.25 9.28 -8.40
C PHE A 217 2.40 9.23 -9.67
N HIS A 218 1.11 9.54 -9.56
CA HIS A 218 0.15 9.57 -10.67
C HIS A 218 -0.04 10.97 -11.28
N ALA A 219 0.83 11.92 -10.95
CA ALA A 219 0.71 13.31 -11.39
C ALA A 219 0.65 13.45 -12.91
N THR A 220 -0.21 14.37 -13.36
CA THR A 220 -0.37 14.77 -14.76
C THR A 220 -0.07 16.25 -14.93
N GLY A 221 0.01 16.72 -16.18
CA GLY A 221 0.18 18.15 -16.50
C GLY A 221 1.37 18.82 -15.79
N PRO A 222 1.22 20.08 -15.33
CA PRO A 222 2.32 20.84 -14.70
C PRO A 222 2.91 20.18 -13.46
N LEU A 223 2.08 19.46 -12.68
CA LEU A 223 2.55 18.75 -11.48
C LEU A 223 3.52 17.61 -11.84
N ARG A 224 3.24 16.90 -12.94
CA ARG A 224 4.16 15.88 -13.49
C ARG A 224 5.50 16.50 -13.87
N TRP A 225 5.49 17.63 -14.60
CA TRP A 225 6.73 18.31 -14.99
C TRP A 225 7.55 18.76 -13.78
N GLY A 226 6.88 19.32 -12.75
CA GLY A 226 7.53 19.67 -11.49
C GLY A 226 8.13 18.48 -10.76
N ARG A 227 7.41 17.36 -10.68
CA ARG A 227 7.91 16.10 -10.12
C ARG A 227 9.15 15.61 -10.87
N ASP A 228 9.05 15.50 -12.20
CA ASP A 228 10.11 14.96 -13.04
C ASP A 228 11.37 15.84 -13.02
N LEU A 229 11.20 17.15 -13.00
CA LEU A 229 12.32 18.10 -12.81
C LEU A 229 12.94 17.95 -11.41
N GLY A 230 12.13 17.89 -10.36
CA GLY A 230 12.61 17.69 -9.00
C GLY A 230 13.42 16.41 -8.85
N LEU A 231 12.95 15.29 -9.41
CA LEU A 231 13.67 14.02 -9.41
C LEU A 231 15.00 14.08 -10.16
N ARG A 232 15.05 14.81 -11.29
CA ARG A 232 16.32 15.02 -12.03
C ARG A 232 17.34 15.85 -11.25
N LEU A 233 16.89 16.85 -10.49
CA LEU A 233 17.78 17.76 -9.76
C LEU A 233 18.22 17.21 -8.40
N ALA A 234 17.32 16.57 -7.65
CA ALA A 234 17.58 16.13 -6.28
C ALA A 234 17.70 14.59 -6.16
N GLY A 235 17.36 13.84 -7.20
CA GLY A 235 17.50 12.38 -7.24
C GLY A 235 16.78 11.67 -6.11
N ALA A 236 17.41 10.63 -5.58
CA ALA A 236 16.86 9.80 -4.49
C ALA A 236 16.60 10.57 -3.18
N ARG A 237 17.25 11.73 -2.97
CA ARG A 237 17.05 12.55 -1.75
C ARG A 237 15.60 13.03 -1.57
N LEU A 238 14.85 13.19 -2.67
CA LEU A 238 13.43 13.53 -2.59
C LEU A 238 12.55 12.40 -2.03
N MET A 239 13.02 11.17 -2.15
CA MET A 239 12.33 9.98 -1.67
C MET A 239 12.77 9.60 -0.26
N ASP A 240 13.84 10.22 0.25
CA ASP A 240 14.31 9.99 1.59
C ASP A 240 13.32 10.51 2.64
N THR A 241 13.01 9.66 3.61
CA THR A 241 12.07 9.95 4.69
C THR A 241 12.69 9.57 6.05
N PRO A 242 13.66 10.36 6.55
CA PRO A 242 14.41 10.03 7.76
C PRO A 242 13.50 9.78 8.98
N TRP A 243 12.40 10.52 9.11
CA TRP A 243 11.44 10.35 10.20
C TRP A 243 10.71 9.00 10.18
N LEU A 244 10.72 8.30 9.04
CA LEU A 244 10.07 6.99 8.85
C LEU A 244 11.05 5.84 9.07
N TYR A 245 12.27 6.00 8.58
CA TYR A 245 13.31 4.95 8.54
C TYR A 245 14.50 5.24 9.47
N GLY A 246 14.54 6.40 10.15
CA GLY A 246 15.62 6.75 11.06
C GLY A 246 15.52 6.04 12.42
N ASP A 247 16.64 5.97 13.13
CA ASP A 247 16.86 5.21 14.38
C ASP A 247 16.08 5.71 15.60
N ASN A 248 15.07 6.54 15.45
CA ASN A 248 14.21 7.04 16.52
C ASN A 248 12.83 6.31 16.51
N CYS A 249 12.83 5.00 16.33
CA CYS A 249 11.66 4.14 16.55
C CYS A 249 11.63 3.62 17.98
#